data_9c4a110e7a7080b12dd89be3c137a17d
#
_entry.id   9c4a110e7a7080b12dd89be3c137a17d
#
_cell.length_a   1.000
_cell.length_b   1.000
_cell.length_c   1.000
_cell.angle_alpha   90.00
_cell.angle_beta   90.00
_cell.angle_gamma   90.00
#
_symmetry.space_group_name_H-M   'P 1'
#
loop_
_entity.id
_entity.type
_entity.pdbx_description
1 polymer ?
#
loop_
_entity_poly.entity_id
_entity_poly.type
_entity_poly.pdbx_seq_one_letter_code
_entity_poly.pdbx_strand_id
1 'polypeptide(L)'
;MSTNPAPVPASALQFHTYSWHDATVVQCTGRLTIEHTDKLKAHVRSLMPNAKGIIIDLQSVDRMDSAGLGALVALYISAKKAHCEFLLANYNQSIKALLGLTNLLSVFETCARTGMRIP
;
A
#
# COMPACT_ATOMS: atom_id res chain seq x y z
N MET A 1 -1.26 33.93 -17.36
CA MET A 1 -1.08 32.49 -17.32
C MET A 1 -1.28 31.96 -15.89
N SER A 2 -2.02 30.92 -15.78
CA SER A 2 -2.24 30.34 -14.47
C SER A 2 -0.97 29.69 -13.96
N THR A 3 -0.62 29.97 -12.71
CA THR A 3 0.50 29.33 -12.05
C THR A 3 0.07 28.12 -11.23
N ASN A 4 -1.24 27.89 -11.15
CA ASN A 4 -1.75 26.76 -10.41
C ASN A 4 -1.48 25.47 -11.17
N PRO A 5 -0.95 24.45 -10.49
CA PRO A 5 -0.83 23.15 -11.14
C PRO A 5 -2.22 22.62 -11.49
N ALA A 6 -2.28 21.79 -12.50
CA ALA A 6 -3.51 21.13 -12.84
C ALA A 6 -3.99 20.32 -11.63
N PRO A 7 -5.31 20.25 -11.38
CA PRO A 7 -5.81 19.41 -10.29
C PRO A 7 -5.38 17.97 -10.51
N VAL A 8 -5.05 17.29 -9.41
CA VAL A 8 -4.73 15.87 -9.48
C VAL A 8 -5.99 15.11 -9.89
N PRO A 9 -5.93 14.28 -10.95
CA PRO A 9 -7.09 13.48 -11.34
C PRO A 9 -7.59 12.63 -10.18
N ALA A 10 -8.90 12.46 -10.08
CA ALA A 10 -9.50 11.64 -9.03
C ALA A 10 -9.00 10.19 -9.06
N SER A 11 -8.55 9.72 -10.24
CA SER A 11 -8.00 8.36 -10.41
C SER A 11 -6.54 8.25 -9.99
N ALA A 12 -5.86 9.36 -9.74
CA ALA A 12 -4.44 9.34 -9.41
C ALA A 12 -4.21 8.72 -8.03
N LEU A 13 -3.06 8.10 -7.88
CA LEU A 13 -2.64 7.55 -6.59
C LEU A 13 -1.71 8.55 -5.91
N GLN A 14 -2.03 8.88 -4.67
CA GLN A 14 -1.24 9.77 -3.85
C GLN A 14 -0.82 9.08 -2.57
N PHE A 15 0.30 9.51 -2.00
CA PHE A 15 0.84 8.95 -0.78
C PHE A 15 1.01 10.02 0.28
N HIS A 16 0.73 9.63 1.52
CA HIS A 16 1.11 10.38 2.69
C HIS A 16 1.91 9.43 3.59
N THR A 17 3.16 9.76 3.83
CA THR A 17 4.09 8.89 4.56
C THR A 17 4.43 9.52 5.90
N TYR A 18 4.31 8.73 6.96
CA TYR A 18 4.64 9.20 8.31
C TYR A 18 5.15 8.04 9.16
N SER A 19 5.79 8.37 10.26
CA SER A 19 6.27 7.36 11.21
C SER A 19 5.19 7.06 12.25
N TRP A 20 5.08 5.81 12.63
CA TRP A 20 4.17 5.35 13.67
C TRP A 20 4.87 4.22 14.43
N HIS A 21 5.27 4.51 15.68
CA HIS A 21 6.15 3.62 16.45
C HIS A 21 7.42 3.35 15.65
N ASP A 22 7.81 2.08 15.46
CA ASP A 22 9.00 1.72 14.69
C ASP A 22 8.72 1.51 13.21
N ALA A 23 7.50 1.75 12.78
CA ALA A 23 7.08 1.50 11.40
C ALA A 23 6.97 2.81 10.61
N THR A 24 7.08 2.67 9.30
CA THR A 24 6.77 3.73 8.36
C THR A 24 5.43 3.42 7.73
N VAL A 25 4.48 4.33 7.86
CA VAL A 25 3.14 4.17 7.29
C VAL A 25 3.08 4.91 5.97
N VAL A 26 2.60 4.20 4.95
CA VAL A 26 2.32 4.79 3.63
C VAL A 26 0.82 4.76 3.44
N GLN A 27 0.19 5.90 3.63
CA GLN A 27 -1.25 6.05 3.43
C GLN A 27 -1.49 6.32 1.95
N CYS A 28 -2.21 5.43 1.30
CA CYS A 28 -2.52 5.55 -0.12
C CYS A 28 -3.91 6.14 -0.29
N THR A 29 -4.06 7.04 -1.25
CA THR A 29 -5.34 7.66 -1.58
C THR A 29 -5.54 7.58 -3.08
N GLY A 30 -6.71 7.12 -3.50
CA GLY A 30 -7.07 7.03 -4.89
C GLY A 30 -7.20 5.60 -5.38
N ARG A 31 -6.69 5.35 -6.58
CA ARG A 31 -6.82 4.03 -7.22
C ARG A 31 -5.48 3.32 -7.29
N LEU A 32 -5.46 2.10 -6.84
CA LEU A 32 -4.29 1.24 -6.96
C LEU A 32 -4.53 0.28 -8.14
N THR A 33 -4.35 0.82 -9.33
CA THR A 33 -4.57 0.14 -10.58
C THR A 33 -3.29 0.14 -11.42
N ILE A 34 -3.32 -0.54 -12.56
CA ILE A 34 -2.11 -0.77 -13.36
C ILE A 34 -1.34 0.51 -13.70
N GLU A 35 -2.03 1.64 -13.87
CA GLU A 35 -1.38 2.91 -14.20
C GLU A 35 -0.48 3.43 -13.09
N HIS A 36 -0.68 2.97 -11.86
CA HIS A 36 -0.03 3.55 -10.69
C HIS A 36 0.85 2.57 -9.92
N THR A 37 0.95 1.32 -10.37
CA THR A 37 1.69 0.30 -9.62
C THR A 37 3.18 0.59 -9.56
N ASP A 38 3.77 1.10 -10.62
CA ASP A 38 5.19 1.43 -10.62
C ASP A 38 5.50 2.55 -9.65
N LYS A 39 4.60 3.53 -9.57
CA LYS A 39 4.73 4.64 -8.63
C LYS A 39 4.72 4.13 -7.19
N LEU A 40 3.79 3.24 -6.86
CA LEU A 40 3.73 2.65 -5.53
C LEU A 40 4.99 1.85 -5.21
N LYS A 41 5.39 0.97 -6.12
CA LYS A 41 6.56 0.13 -5.90
C LYS A 41 7.84 0.95 -5.69
N ALA A 42 8.04 1.98 -6.52
CA ALA A 42 9.21 2.84 -6.39
C ALA A 42 9.23 3.57 -5.04
N HIS A 43 8.08 4.14 -4.66
CA HIS A 43 7.98 4.88 -3.41
C HIS A 43 8.28 3.99 -2.19
N VAL A 44 7.62 2.84 -2.13
CA VAL A 44 7.76 1.95 -0.97
C VAL A 44 9.16 1.34 -0.92
N ARG A 45 9.71 0.92 -2.06
CA ARG A 45 11.07 0.37 -2.10
C ARG A 45 12.12 1.38 -1.64
N SER A 46 11.91 2.65 -1.91
CA SER A 46 12.83 3.70 -1.46
C SER A 46 12.86 3.83 0.07
N LEU A 47 11.81 3.40 0.75
CA LEU A 47 11.71 3.48 2.20
C LEU A 47 12.30 2.26 2.92
N MET A 48 12.41 1.13 2.22
CA MET A 48 12.79 -0.14 2.84
C MET A 48 14.17 -0.14 3.51
N PRO A 49 15.21 0.48 2.95
CA PRO A 49 16.53 0.44 3.58
C PRO A 49 16.58 1.08 4.96
N ASN A 50 15.69 2.02 5.24
CA ASN A 50 15.69 2.79 6.48
C ASN A 50 14.48 2.48 7.37
N ALA A 51 13.72 1.44 7.06
CA ALA A 51 12.51 1.12 7.80
C ALA A 51 12.60 -0.29 8.37
N LYS A 52 12.22 -0.44 9.63
CA LYS A 52 12.09 -1.77 10.24
C LYS A 52 10.81 -2.46 9.78
N GLY A 53 9.78 -1.68 9.52
CA GLY A 53 8.52 -2.18 9.03
C GLY A 53 7.82 -1.12 8.20
N ILE A 54 7.05 -1.57 7.23
CA ILE A 54 6.23 -0.71 6.38
C ILE A 54 4.79 -1.15 6.51
N ILE A 55 3.91 -0.20 6.76
CA ILE A 55 2.48 -0.43 6.83
C ILE A 55 1.86 0.32 5.66
N ILE A 56 1.17 -0.41 4.80
CA ILE A 56 0.42 0.19 3.70
C ILE A 56 -1.01 0.38 4.18
N ASP A 57 -1.42 1.62 4.35
CA ASP A 57 -2.77 1.97 4.76
C ASP A 57 -3.63 2.14 3.52
N LEU A 58 -4.62 1.27 3.38
CA LEU A 58 -5.48 1.19 2.21
C LEU A 58 -6.87 1.78 2.47
N GLN A 59 -7.08 2.47 3.58
CA GLN A 59 -8.40 3.00 3.93
C GLN A 59 -8.96 3.92 2.85
N SER A 60 -8.12 4.72 2.22
CA SER A 60 -8.55 5.70 1.22
C SER A 60 -8.32 5.24 -0.21
N VAL A 61 -8.08 3.94 -0.41
CA VAL A 61 -8.00 3.35 -1.74
C VAL A 61 -9.40 2.99 -2.19
N ASP A 62 -9.86 3.64 -3.26
CA ASP A 62 -11.20 3.42 -3.78
C ASP A 62 -11.32 2.13 -4.58
N ARG A 63 -10.27 1.78 -5.29
CA ARG A 63 -10.31 0.69 -6.23
C ARG A 63 -8.94 0.04 -6.37
N MET A 64 -8.95 -1.28 -6.52
CA MET A 64 -7.74 -2.05 -6.78
C MET A 64 -8.06 -3.08 -7.87
N ASP A 65 -7.16 -3.21 -8.83
CA ASP A 65 -7.23 -4.27 -9.82
C ASP A 65 -6.18 -5.34 -9.52
N SER A 66 -6.09 -6.34 -10.40
CA SER A 66 -5.12 -7.42 -10.23
C SER A 66 -3.68 -6.93 -10.31
N ALA A 67 -3.41 -5.86 -11.06
CA ALA A 67 -2.08 -5.28 -11.12
C ALA A 67 -1.71 -4.61 -9.79
N GLY A 68 -2.67 -3.93 -9.16
CA GLY A 68 -2.47 -3.35 -7.83
C GLY A 68 -2.18 -4.43 -6.79
N LEU A 69 -2.95 -5.51 -6.84
CA LEU A 69 -2.72 -6.64 -5.96
C LEU A 69 -1.31 -7.24 -6.21
N GLY A 70 -0.94 -7.41 -7.47
CA GLY A 70 0.40 -7.91 -7.82
C GLY A 70 1.51 -7.01 -7.30
N ALA A 71 1.29 -5.70 -7.31
CA ALA A 71 2.26 -4.75 -6.75
C ALA A 71 2.44 -4.95 -5.25
N LEU A 72 1.35 -5.18 -4.51
CA LEU A 72 1.45 -5.47 -3.08
C LEU A 72 2.20 -6.76 -2.80
N VAL A 73 1.97 -7.79 -3.61
CA VAL A 73 2.71 -9.06 -3.49
C VAL A 73 4.19 -8.85 -3.76
N ALA A 74 4.52 -8.10 -4.82
CA ALA A 74 5.91 -7.80 -5.15
C ALA A 74 6.62 -7.04 -4.03
N LEU A 75 5.92 -6.10 -3.40
CA LEU A 75 6.45 -5.35 -2.28
C LEU A 75 6.65 -6.22 -1.04
N TYR A 76 5.73 -7.14 -0.79
CA TYR A 76 5.88 -8.10 0.29
C TYR A 76 7.16 -8.93 0.11
N ILE A 77 7.39 -9.42 -1.10
CA ILE A 77 8.58 -10.20 -1.41
C ILE A 77 9.85 -9.35 -1.24
N SER A 78 9.82 -8.12 -1.74
CA SER A 78 10.96 -7.19 -1.58
C SER A 78 11.26 -6.91 -0.13
N ALA A 79 10.22 -6.72 0.69
CA ALA A 79 10.38 -6.46 2.10
C ALA A 79 10.98 -7.66 2.83
N LYS A 80 10.55 -8.87 2.48
CA LYS A 80 11.16 -10.08 3.05
C LYS A 80 12.64 -10.15 2.77
N LYS A 81 13.05 -9.86 1.56
CA LYS A 81 14.47 -9.86 1.18
C LYS A 81 15.26 -8.79 1.93
N ALA A 82 14.63 -7.67 2.24
CA ALA A 82 15.26 -6.56 2.95
C ALA A 82 15.15 -6.69 4.48
N HIS A 83 14.60 -7.78 4.98
CA HIS A 83 14.34 -7.98 6.41
C HIS A 83 13.48 -6.86 7.00
N CYS A 84 12.52 -6.39 6.22
CA CYS A 84 11.58 -5.34 6.59
C CYS A 84 10.19 -5.96 6.73
N GLU A 85 9.51 -5.73 7.86
CA GLU A 85 8.13 -6.17 8.00
C GLU A 85 7.25 -5.44 7.01
N PHE A 86 6.25 -6.13 6.47
CA PHE A 86 5.33 -5.56 5.52
C PHE A 86 3.91 -5.91 5.91
N LEU A 87 3.13 -4.89 6.25
CA LEU A 87 1.78 -5.06 6.77
C LEU A 87 0.81 -4.25 5.92
N LEU A 88 -0.42 -4.77 5.79
CA LEU A 88 -1.53 -4.03 5.20
C LEU A 88 -2.49 -3.62 6.32
N ALA A 89 -3.00 -2.41 6.25
CA ALA A 89 -3.93 -1.90 7.25
C ALA A 89 -5.14 -1.27 6.58
N ASN A 90 -6.28 -1.37 7.25
CA ASN A 90 -7.51 -0.65 6.90
C ASN A 90 -8.05 -0.95 5.49
N TYR A 91 -7.78 -2.12 4.94
CA TYR A 91 -8.34 -2.46 3.63
C TYR A 91 -9.86 -2.66 3.75
N ASN A 92 -10.59 -2.17 2.75
CA ASN A 92 -12.04 -2.23 2.74
C ASN A 92 -12.55 -3.62 2.31
N GLN A 93 -13.86 -3.79 2.31
CA GLN A 93 -14.47 -5.07 1.96
C GLN A 93 -14.19 -5.50 0.51
N SER A 94 -14.13 -4.55 -0.41
CA SER A 94 -13.81 -4.85 -1.80
C SER A 94 -12.40 -5.42 -1.94
N ILE A 95 -11.44 -4.82 -1.27
CA ILE A 95 -10.06 -5.29 -1.28
C ILE A 95 -9.97 -6.64 -0.56
N LYS A 96 -10.66 -6.79 0.56
CA LYS A 96 -10.70 -8.04 1.29
C LYS A 96 -11.25 -9.17 0.42
N ALA A 97 -12.31 -8.90 -0.32
CA ALA A 97 -12.90 -9.88 -1.23
C ALA A 97 -11.91 -10.27 -2.34
N LEU A 98 -11.20 -9.31 -2.90
CA LEU A 98 -10.19 -9.57 -3.93
C LEU A 98 -9.06 -10.45 -3.38
N LEU A 99 -8.59 -10.16 -2.18
CA LEU A 99 -7.57 -10.97 -1.52
C LEU A 99 -8.06 -12.39 -1.27
N GLY A 100 -9.32 -12.54 -0.87
CA GLY A 100 -9.93 -13.84 -0.66
C GLY A 100 -10.03 -14.68 -1.92
N LEU A 101 -10.45 -14.05 -3.03
CA LEU A 101 -10.58 -14.74 -4.32
C LEU A 101 -9.25 -15.25 -4.85
N THR A 102 -8.16 -14.61 -4.50
CA THR A 102 -6.82 -14.97 -4.98
C THR A 102 -6.03 -15.79 -3.97
N ASN A 103 -6.63 -16.16 -2.85
CA ASN A 103 -5.99 -16.87 -1.73
C ASN A 103 -4.79 -16.11 -1.14
N LEU A 104 -4.75 -14.80 -1.33
CA LEU A 104 -3.67 -13.96 -0.79
C LEU A 104 -4.01 -13.38 0.57
N LEU A 105 -5.27 -13.50 1.00
CA LEU A 105 -5.68 -12.97 2.28
C LEU A 105 -4.87 -13.58 3.43
N SER A 106 -4.67 -14.90 3.41
CA SER A 106 -3.90 -15.56 4.45
C SER A 106 -2.44 -15.11 4.47
N VAL A 107 -1.86 -14.81 3.30
CA VAL A 107 -0.49 -14.30 3.22
C VAL A 107 -0.37 -12.96 3.93
N PHE A 108 -1.26 -12.03 3.61
CA PHE A 108 -1.22 -10.70 4.20
C PHE A 108 -1.71 -10.67 5.64
N GLU A 109 -2.63 -11.54 6.03
CA GLU A 109 -3.03 -11.66 7.44
C GLU A 109 -1.91 -12.21 8.31
N THR A 110 -1.08 -13.06 7.77
CA THR A 110 0.10 -13.55 8.48
C THR A 110 1.09 -12.41 8.74
N CYS A 111 1.19 -11.49 7.80
CA CYS A 111 2.06 -10.33 7.91
C CYS A 111 1.43 -9.19 8.70
N ALA A 112 0.16 -8.95 8.48
CA ALA A 112 -0.58 -7.91 9.16
C ALA A 112 -1.19 -8.50 10.42
N ARG A 113 -0.76 -8.03 11.55
CA ARG A 113 -1.37 -8.47 12.80
C ARG A 113 -2.81 -8.00 12.81
N THR A 114 -3.72 -8.98 12.91
CA THR A 114 -5.15 -8.70 12.93
C THR A 114 -5.48 -7.75 14.08
N GLY A 115 -6.31 -6.78 13.80
CA GLY A 115 -6.71 -5.80 14.81
C GLY A 115 -5.80 -4.61 14.97
N MET A 116 -4.71 -4.54 14.22
CA MET A 116 -3.86 -3.36 14.24
C MET A 116 -4.62 -2.18 13.64
N ARG A 117 -4.71 -1.11 14.41
CA ARG A 117 -5.27 0.13 13.94
C ARG A 117 -4.21 1.20 13.99
N ILE A 118 -4.07 1.91 12.90
CA ILE A 118 -3.18 3.07 12.85
C ILE A 118 -4.02 4.34 12.88
N PRO A 119 -3.48 5.42 13.42
CA PRO A 119 -4.22 6.67 13.53
C PRO A 119 -4.73 7.20 12.21
#